data_e69129b6a8ba94ba9f9cc2a41e6c2519
#
_entry.id   e69129b6a8ba94ba9f9cc2a41e6c2519
#
_cell.length_a   1.000
_cell.length_b   1.000
_cell.length_c   1.000
_cell.angle_alpha   90.00
_cell.angle_beta   90.00
_cell.angle_gamma   90.00
#
_symmetry.space_group_name_H-M   'P 1'
#
loop_
_entity.id
_entity.type
_entity.pdbx_description
1 polymer ?
#
loop_
_entity_poly.entity_id
_entity_poly.type
_entity_poly.pdbx_seq_one_letter_code
_entity_poly.pdbx_strand_id
1 'polypeptide(L)'
;METTNKKFTPADIKLHLVAGTNYMLPVIIVGALFTAVKTFMPENFPLFDFFNFIAQAGLERFDIFCCMFIAYSVANKIALAPAFMLALYANQNDLGIFGAIIIGLLVGYMSIWMGRIPLKGSGKALFSLVVTPTVVTLVIGLLSTTVIQQPILFINEWLKTFLTSLYGSNAIILGLILGAMIGFDLGGPVNKVAGLFALTMLNEGVRWPITMATAAFMVPSMAVGLATIIDRKGNYFDEDEKVAGTTSFLMSFLLMSEPAIPFMLVDPKFMIPLNMLSCGVLCSIYSVLGFLQPWHLGQSSVLPTLIIQSLD
;
A
#
# COMPACT_ATOMS: atom_id res chain seq x y z
N MET A 1 -19.16 22.45 14.37
CA MET A 1 -18.43 21.18 14.49
C MET A 1 -19.24 20.30 15.42
N GLU A 2 -20.11 19.49 14.85
CA GLU A 2 -20.90 18.50 15.57
C GLU A 2 -19.98 17.36 15.98
N THR A 3 -19.62 17.32 17.26
CA THR A 3 -19.02 16.13 17.87
C THR A 3 -20.13 15.15 18.13
N THR A 4 -20.53 14.45 17.08
CA THR A 4 -21.45 13.33 17.18
C THR A 4 -20.83 12.29 18.11
N ASN A 5 -21.62 11.90 19.09
CA ASN A 5 -21.37 10.83 20.05
C ASN A 5 -21.45 9.45 19.34
N LYS A 6 -20.67 9.28 18.27
CA LYS A 6 -20.63 8.05 17.48
C LYS A 6 -19.92 6.99 18.29
N LYS A 7 -20.65 5.93 18.60
CA LYS A 7 -20.06 4.70 19.18
C LYS A 7 -19.12 4.12 18.14
N PHE A 8 -17.95 3.75 18.58
CA PHE A 8 -16.93 3.06 17.83
C PHE A 8 -17.49 1.76 17.24
N THR A 9 -17.42 1.59 15.93
CA THR A 9 -17.77 0.35 15.26
C THR A 9 -16.60 -0.18 14.44
N PRO A 10 -16.46 -1.50 14.25
CA PRO A 10 -15.45 -2.07 13.36
C PRO A 10 -15.50 -1.51 11.93
N ALA A 11 -16.68 -1.09 11.48
CA ALA A 11 -16.87 -0.44 10.18
C ALA A 11 -16.15 0.92 10.09
N ASP A 12 -16.08 1.68 11.20
CA ASP A 12 -15.36 2.96 11.23
C ASP A 12 -13.85 2.74 11.08
N ILE A 13 -13.29 1.68 11.68
CA ILE A 13 -11.86 1.32 11.52
C ILE A 13 -11.56 1.02 10.06
N LYS A 14 -12.38 0.20 9.40
CA LYS A 14 -12.21 -0.12 7.98
C LYS A 14 -12.21 1.14 7.12
N LEU A 15 -13.14 2.07 7.38
CA LEU A 15 -13.23 3.35 6.67
C LEU A 15 -11.93 4.17 6.81
N HIS A 16 -11.38 4.26 8.02
CA HIS A 16 -10.15 5.00 8.28
C HIS A 16 -8.91 4.33 7.65
N LEU A 17 -8.84 3.00 7.64
CA LEU A 17 -7.80 2.26 6.94
C LEU A 17 -7.84 2.51 5.43
N VAL A 18 -9.03 2.41 4.83
CA VAL A 18 -9.22 2.68 3.39
C VAL A 18 -8.83 4.13 3.06
N ALA A 19 -9.21 5.10 3.89
CA ALA A 19 -8.81 6.48 3.68
C ALA A 19 -7.29 6.65 3.68
N GLY A 20 -6.59 6.12 4.70
CA GLY A 20 -5.13 6.20 4.78
C GLY A 20 -4.44 5.60 3.57
N THR A 21 -4.88 4.40 3.16
CA THR A 21 -4.30 3.71 2.02
C THR A 21 -4.58 4.41 0.68
N ASN A 22 -5.75 5.00 0.49
CA ASN A 22 -6.06 5.73 -0.74
C ASN A 22 -5.21 7.00 -0.92
N TYR A 23 -4.92 7.72 0.16
CA TYR A 23 -4.04 8.89 0.09
C TYR A 23 -2.55 8.54 -0.04
N MET A 24 -2.14 7.34 0.35
CA MET A 24 -0.79 6.82 0.18
C MET A 24 -0.48 6.49 -1.29
N LEU A 25 -1.46 5.97 -2.05
CA LEU A 25 -1.27 5.51 -3.43
C LEU A 25 -0.65 6.55 -4.37
N PRO A 26 -1.11 7.82 -4.43
CA PRO A 26 -0.48 8.82 -5.29
C PRO A 26 1.00 9.05 -4.97
N VAL A 27 1.39 8.93 -3.70
CA VAL A 27 2.79 9.10 -3.27
C VAL A 27 3.65 7.97 -3.82
N ILE A 28 3.18 6.73 -3.73
CA ILE A 28 3.87 5.56 -4.29
C ILE A 28 3.95 5.67 -5.82
N ILE A 29 2.86 6.07 -6.49
CA ILE A 29 2.84 6.23 -7.95
C ILE A 29 3.86 7.28 -8.41
N VAL A 30 3.93 8.44 -7.75
CA VAL A 30 4.92 9.47 -8.07
C VAL A 30 6.33 8.93 -7.83
N GLY A 31 6.60 8.25 -6.71
CA GLY A 31 7.88 7.62 -6.44
C GLY A 31 8.29 6.63 -7.54
N ALA A 32 7.37 5.74 -7.93
CA ALA A 32 7.61 4.77 -8.99
C ALA A 32 7.88 5.41 -10.37
N LEU A 33 7.13 6.47 -10.73
CA LEU A 33 7.35 7.19 -11.97
C LEU A 33 8.72 7.88 -12.00
N PHE A 34 9.12 8.54 -10.90
CA PHE A 34 10.44 9.16 -10.80
C PHE A 34 11.55 8.12 -10.81
N THR A 35 11.35 6.97 -10.20
CA THR A 35 12.25 5.83 -10.29
C THR A 35 12.43 5.37 -11.73
N ALA A 36 11.32 5.18 -12.46
CA ALA A 36 11.36 4.77 -13.87
C ALA A 36 12.13 5.78 -14.75
N VAL A 37 11.90 7.07 -14.55
CA VAL A 37 12.61 8.11 -15.30
C VAL A 37 14.09 8.14 -14.94
N LYS A 38 14.44 8.02 -13.64
CA LYS A 38 15.82 7.98 -13.15
C LYS A 38 16.65 6.87 -13.79
N THR A 39 16.04 5.71 -14.05
CA THR A 39 16.73 4.57 -14.66
C THR A 39 17.33 4.88 -16.04
N PHE A 40 16.75 5.83 -16.75
CA PHE A 40 17.29 6.27 -18.06
C PHE A 40 18.23 7.47 -17.97
N MET A 41 18.45 8.00 -16.76
CA MET A 41 19.31 9.16 -16.55
C MET A 41 20.73 8.72 -16.21
N PRO A 42 21.76 9.32 -16.80
CA PRO A 42 23.13 9.13 -16.34
C PRO A 42 23.31 9.81 -14.97
N GLU A 43 24.12 9.22 -14.09
CA GLU A 43 24.34 9.71 -12.71
C GLU A 43 24.92 11.15 -12.65
N ASN A 44 25.63 11.55 -13.69
CA ASN A 44 26.18 12.91 -13.82
C ASN A 44 25.16 13.96 -14.33
N PHE A 45 23.89 13.57 -14.53
CA PHE A 45 22.86 14.49 -14.94
C PHE A 45 22.49 15.46 -13.80
N PRO A 46 22.41 16.79 -14.05
CA PRO A 46 22.23 17.77 -12.97
C PRO A 46 21.00 17.59 -12.09
N LEU A 47 19.96 16.89 -12.56
CA LEU A 47 18.72 16.62 -11.80
C LEU A 47 18.65 15.20 -11.24
N PHE A 48 19.70 14.38 -11.39
CA PHE A 48 19.69 12.98 -10.94
C PHE A 48 19.38 12.87 -9.45
N ASP A 49 20.02 13.68 -8.61
CA ASP A 49 19.79 13.70 -7.16
C ASP A 49 18.36 14.07 -6.79
N PHE A 50 17.77 15.03 -7.53
CA PHE A 50 16.37 15.40 -7.32
C PHE A 50 15.43 14.24 -7.65
N PHE A 51 15.62 13.57 -8.80
CA PHE A 51 14.81 12.42 -9.18
C PHE A 51 14.98 11.26 -8.20
N ASN A 52 16.22 11.01 -7.79
CA ASN A 52 16.53 9.99 -6.79
C ASN A 52 15.85 10.29 -5.44
N PHE A 53 15.90 11.52 -4.98
CA PHE A 53 15.24 11.94 -3.73
C PHE A 53 13.72 11.73 -3.79
N ILE A 54 13.04 12.13 -4.87
CA ILE A 54 11.60 11.96 -5.02
C ILE A 54 11.23 10.47 -5.13
N ALA A 55 12.02 9.69 -5.87
CA ALA A 55 11.85 8.24 -5.99
C ALA A 55 11.89 7.55 -4.62
N GLN A 56 12.92 7.82 -3.84
CA GLN A 56 13.06 7.28 -2.48
C GLN A 56 11.97 7.78 -1.54
N ALA A 57 11.67 9.08 -1.55
CA ALA A 57 10.61 9.63 -0.71
C ALA A 57 9.25 8.97 -0.96
N GLY A 58 8.94 8.63 -2.21
CA GLY A 58 7.69 7.96 -2.56
C GLY A 58 7.66 6.48 -2.22
N LEU A 59 8.77 5.76 -2.37
CA LEU A 59 8.82 4.31 -2.20
C LEU A 59 9.23 3.86 -0.79
N GLU A 60 10.05 4.63 -0.08
CA GLU A 60 10.54 4.25 1.25
C GLU A 60 9.74 4.90 2.39
N ARG A 61 8.97 5.98 2.10
CA ARG A 61 8.30 6.80 3.14
C ARG A 61 6.78 6.91 2.96
N PHE A 62 6.18 6.04 2.14
CA PHE A 62 4.73 6.03 1.92
C PHE A 62 3.93 5.70 3.20
N ASP A 63 4.52 4.95 4.12
CA ASP A 63 3.95 4.59 5.42
C ASP A 63 3.69 5.83 6.30
N ILE A 64 4.53 6.87 6.18
CA ILE A 64 4.33 8.16 6.86
C ILE A 64 3.00 8.78 6.41
N PHE A 65 2.75 8.80 5.10
CA PHE A 65 1.48 9.30 4.56
C PHE A 65 0.30 8.46 4.99
N CYS A 66 0.45 7.13 4.99
CA CYS A 66 -0.58 6.22 5.49
C CYS A 66 -0.99 6.55 6.92
N CYS A 67 -0.02 6.67 7.84
CA CYS A 67 -0.25 7.01 9.24
C CYS A 67 -0.96 8.36 9.38
N MET A 68 -0.45 9.39 8.70
CA MET A 68 -1.01 10.74 8.74
C MET A 68 -2.47 10.78 8.29
N PHE A 69 -2.80 10.11 7.19
CA PHE A 69 -4.14 10.16 6.63
C PHE A 69 -5.13 9.24 7.34
N ILE A 70 -4.68 8.15 7.96
CA ILE A 70 -5.49 7.41 8.94
C ILE A 70 -5.86 8.33 10.10
N ALA A 71 -4.88 8.98 10.74
CA ALA A 71 -5.13 9.88 11.85
C ALA A 71 -6.01 11.08 11.45
N TYR A 72 -5.80 11.63 10.26
CA TYR A 72 -6.63 12.69 9.69
C TYR A 72 -8.07 12.24 9.47
N SER A 73 -8.29 11.05 8.93
CA SER A 73 -9.62 10.49 8.73
C SER A 73 -10.39 10.31 10.05
N VAL A 74 -9.67 10.04 11.15
CA VAL A 74 -10.24 9.92 12.50
C VAL A 74 -10.53 11.28 13.12
N ALA A 75 -9.52 12.16 13.21
CA ALA A 75 -9.58 13.38 14.03
C ALA A 75 -9.32 14.69 13.25
N ASN A 76 -9.31 14.64 11.92
CA ASN A 76 -9.04 15.79 11.07
C ASN A 76 -7.67 16.45 11.36
N LYS A 77 -7.57 17.75 11.16
CA LYS A 77 -6.32 18.52 11.22
C LYS A 77 -5.55 18.42 12.53
N ILE A 78 -6.24 18.22 13.65
CA ILE A 78 -5.63 18.19 15.00
C ILE A 78 -4.67 17.01 15.18
N ALA A 79 -4.92 15.91 14.45
CA ALA A 79 -4.11 14.69 14.52
C ALA A 79 -2.89 14.69 13.60
N LEU A 80 -2.80 15.63 12.63
CA LEU A 80 -1.76 15.57 11.60
C LEU A 80 -0.35 15.76 12.16
N ALA A 81 -0.15 16.74 13.04
CA ALA A 81 1.16 17.01 13.60
C ALA A 81 1.72 15.84 14.44
N PRO A 82 0.99 15.30 15.44
CA PRO A 82 1.46 14.14 16.16
C PRO A 82 1.60 12.90 15.30
N ALA A 83 0.71 12.70 14.31
CA ALA A 83 0.81 11.57 13.39
C ALA A 83 2.07 11.65 12.53
N PHE A 84 2.42 12.82 12.00
CA PHE A 84 3.64 13.03 11.23
C PHE A 84 4.90 12.70 12.03
N MET A 85 5.02 13.26 13.26
CA MET A 85 6.18 13.03 14.11
C MET A 85 6.36 11.55 14.49
N LEU A 86 5.26 10.89 14.83
CA LEU A 86 5.30 9.47 15.21
C LEU A 86 5.42 8.53 14.02
N ALA A 87 4.94 8.93 12.83
CA ALA A 87 5.17 8.20 11.60
C ALA A 87 6.63 8.23 11.16
N LEU A 88 7.30 9.40 11.29
CA LEU A 88 8.74 9.49 11.08
C LEU A 88 9.51 8.58 12.03
N TYR A 89 9.12 8.56 13.31
CA TYR A 89 9.72 7.66 14.29
C TYR A 89 9.51 6.19 13.90
N ALA A 90 8.30 5.82 13.51
CA ALA A 90 7.95 4.46 13.09
C ALA A 90 8.75 4.01 11.86
N ASN A 91 8.88 4.88 10.84
CA ASN A 91 9.65 4.62 9.63
C ASN A 91 11.14 4.42 9.95
N GLN A 92 11.73 5.28 10.79
CA GLN A 92 13.14 5.16 11.19
C GLN A 92 13.45 3.92 12.06
N ASN A 93 12.44 3.31 12.67
CA ASN A 93 12.58 2.12 13.52
C ASN A 93 11.99 0.86 12.85
N ASP A 94 11.84 0.84 11.53
CA ASP A 94 11.41 -0.30 10.71
C ASP A 94 10.06 -0.90 11.12
N LEU A 95 9.17 -0.07 11.69
CA LEU A 95 7.81 -0.51 12.06
C LEU A 95 6.91 -0.68 10.84
N GLY A 96 7.30 -0.10 9.69
CA GLY A 96 6.62 -0.24 8.41
C GLY A 96 5.14 0.11 8.47
N ILE A 97 4.38 -0.50 7.55
CA ILE A 97 2.94 -0.21 7.41
C ILE A 97 2.11 -0.62 8.63
N PHE A 98 2.48 -1.71 9.31
CA PHE A 98 1.76 -2.16 10.52
C PHE A 98 1.89 -1.14 11.64
N GLY A 99 3.10 -0.59 11.84
CA GLY A 99 3.33 0.51 12.76
C GLY A 99 2.56 1.76 12.39
N ALA A 100 2.59 2.13 11.11
CA ALA A 100 1.88 3.28 10.57
C ALA A 100 0.36 3.19 10.82
N ILE A 101 -0.25 2.02 10.59
CA ILE A 101 -1.68 1.79 10.81
C ILE A 101 -2.03 1.92 12.30
N ILE A 102 -1.30 1.22 13.17
CA ILE A 102 -1.60 1.19 14.61
C ILE A 102 -1.40 2.59 15.21
N ILE A 103 -0.27 3.23 14.92
CA ILE A 103 0.04 4.57 15.42
C ILE A 103 -0.97 5.58 14.87
N GLY A 104 -1.31 5.53 13.60
CA GLY A 104 -2.28 6.44 12.98
C GLY A 104 -3.66 6.37 13.64
N LEU A 105 -4.16 5.17 13.92
CA LEU A 105 -5.41 4.97 14.65
C LEU A 105 -5.31 5.51 16.08
N LEU A 106 -4.28 5.14 16.83
CA LEU A 106 -4.10 5.57 18.23
C LEU A 106 -3.99 7.08 18.34
N VAL A 107 -3.20 7.72 17.49
CA VAL A 107 -3.07 9.18 17.41
C VAL A 107 -4.42 9.84 17.11
N GLY A 108 -5.13 9.32 16.10
CA GLY A 108 -6.44 9.84 15.73
C GLY A 108 -7.42 9.78 16.89
N TYR A 109 -7.53 8.62 17.54
CA TYR A 109 -8.50 8.43 18.62
C TYR A 109 -8.14 9.20 19.89
N MET A 110 -6.88 9.23 20.25
CA MET A 110 -6.42 10.03 21.37
C MET A 110 -6.64 11.53 21.12
N SER A 111 -6.46 12.00 19.89
CA SER A 111 -6.72 13.39 19.50
C SER A 111 -8.21 13.75 19.64
N ILE A 112 -9.15 12.84 19.25
CA ILE A 112 -10.58 13.04 19.51
C ILE A 112 -10.86 13.10 21.01
N TRP A 113 -10.29 12.19 21.78
CA TRP A 113 -10.51 12.14 23.23
C TRP A 113 -10.04 13.43 23.91
N MET A 114 -8.87 13.93 23.56
CA MET A 114 -8.37 15.23 24.02
C MET A 114 -9.28 16.40 23.61
N GLY A 115 -9.82 16.37 22.38
CA GLY A 115 -10.73 17.39 21.84
C GLY A 115 -12.07 17.48 22.56
N ARG A 116 -12.47 16.46 23.35
CA ARG A 116 -13.71 16.45 24.15
C ARG A 116 -13.60 17.26 25.45
N ILE A 117 -12.38 17.67 25.85
CA ILE A 117 -12.20 18.48 27.08
C ILE A 117 -12.90 19.82 26.89
N PRO A 118 -13.85 20.18 27.78
CA PRO A 118 -14.72 21.36 27.62
C PRO A 118 -13.97 22.65 27.97
N LEU A 119 -13.20 23.19 27.03
CA LEU A 119 -12.51 24.47 27.16
C LEU A 119 -13.23 25.55 26.33
N LYS A 120 -13.21 26.80 26.81
CA LYS A 120 -13.85 27.93 26.13
C LYS A 120 -12.84 28.99 25.70
N GLY A 121 -13.20 29.75 24.67
CA GLY A 121 -12.44 30.92 24.20
C GLY A 121 -11.04 30.60 23.70
N SER A 122 -10.08 31.48 23.94
CA SER A 122 -8.67 31.37 23.55
C SER A 122 -7.96 30.15 24.15
N GLY A 123 -8.38 29.68 25.30
CA GLY A 123 -7.87 28.47 25.92
C GLY A 123 -8.10 27.22 25.11
N LYS A 124 -9.24 27.13 24.43
CA LYS A 124 -9.53 25.99 23.51
C LYS A 124 -8.59 25.98 22.30
N ALA A 125 -8.32 27.14 21.72
CA ALA A 125 -7.41 27.26 20.58
C ALA A 125 -5.98 26.86 20.96
N LEU A 126 -5.47 27.38 22.07
CA LEU A 126 -4.15 27.04 22.61
C LEU A 126 -4.03 25.53 22.94
N PHE A 127 -5.06 24.98 23.58
CA PHE A 127 -5.09 23.56 23.92
C PHE A 127 -5.04 22.66 22.68
N SER A 128 -5.82 22.98 21.65
CA SER A 128 -5.83 22.21 20.40
C SER A 128 -4.54 22.36 19.60
N LEU A 129 -3.89 23.53 19.65
CA LEU A 129 -2.70 23.80 18.83
C LEU A 129 -1.40 23.32 19.50
N VAL A 130 -1.32 23.38 20.81
CA VAL A 130 -0.08 23.10 21.56
C VAL A 130 -0.23 21.87 22.45
N VAL A 131 -1.22 21.84 23.34
CA VAL A 131 -1.31 20.80 24.37
C VAL A 131 -1.66 19.45 23.75
N THR A 132 -2.68 19.41 22.90
CA THR A 132 -3.12 18.15 22.28
C THR A 132 -2.01 17.48 21.46
N PRO A 133 -1.36 18.12 20.49
CA PRO A 133 -0.32 17.45 19.71
C PRO A 133 0.87 17.03 20.58
N THR A 134 1.27 17.84 21.57
CA THR A 134 2.39 17.51 22.47
C THR A 134 2.07 16.30 23.33
N VAL A 135 0.91 16.27 23.98
CA VAL A 135 0.52 15.16 24.86
C VAL A 135 0.30 13.88 24.06
N VAL A 136 -0.37 13.97 22.90
CA VAL A 136 -0.61 12.81 22.03
C VAL A 136 0.72 12.24 21.54
N THR A 137 1.66 13.09 21.09
CA THR A 137 2.99 12.63 20.65
C THR A 137 3.74 11.96 21.79
N LEU A 138 3.73 12.54 23.00
CA LEU A 138 4.42 11.98 24.14
C LEU A 138 3.83 10.61 24.55
N VAL A 139 2.51 10.54 24.75
CA VAL A 139 1.85 9.34 25.26
C VAL A 139 1.91 8.21 24.24
N ILE A 140 1.53 8.49 22.98
CA ILE A 140 1.57 7.46 21.93
C ILE A 140 3.02 7.12 21.54
N GLY A 141 3.94 8.08 21.61
CA GLY A 141 5.38 7.83 21.43
C GLY A 141 5.94 6.87 22.47
N LEU A 142 5.67 7.11 23.75
CA LEU A 142 6.05 6.19 24.83
C LEU A 142 5.41 4.81 24.66
N LEU A 143 4.12 4.76 24.31
CA LEU A 143 3.42 3.50 24.03
C LEU A 143 4.04 2.78 22.83
N SER A 144 4.42 3.52 21.80
CA SER A 144 5.06 2.96 20.61
C SER A 144 6.40 2.32 20.92
N THR A 145 7.23 3.01 21.70
CA THR A 145 8.58 2.50 22.06
C THR A 145 8.54 1.31 23.02
N THR A 146 7.61 1.32 23.98
CA THR A 146 7.62 0.32 25.07
C THR A 146 6.74 -0.90 24.78
N VAL A 147 5.63 -0.74 24.05
CA VAL A 147 4.62 -1.80 23.88
C VAL A 147 4.44 -2.21 22.43
N ILE A 148 4.42 -1.26 21.48
CA ILE A 148 4.03 -1.53 20.10
C ILE A 148 5.22 -2.02 19.27
N GLN A 149 6.40 -1.44 19.45
CA GLN A 149 7.58 -1.69 18.62
C GLN A 149 7.99 -3.16 18.60
N GLN A 150 8.16 -3.78 19.74
CA GLN A 150 8.66 -5.17 19.83
C GLN A 150 7.73 -6.19 19.17
N PRO A 151 6.39 -6.19 19.43
CA PRO A 151 5.47 -7.09 18.73
C PRO A 151 5.46 -6.89 17.22
N ILE A 152 5.56 -5.65 16.73
CA ILE A 152 5.55 -5.38 15.29
C ILE A 152 6.83 -5.89 14.64
N LEU A 153 8.00 -5.60 15.23
CA LEU A 153 9.28 -6.11 14.73
C LEU A 153 9.28 -7.65 14.73
N PHE A 154 8.75 -8.28 15.78
CA PHE A 154 8.61 -9.73 15.83
C PHE A 154 7.73 -10.27 14.70
N ILE A 155 6.58 -9.63 14.42
CA ILE A 155 5.68 -10.02 13.31
C ILE A 155 6.38 -9.83 11.96
N ASN A 156 7.08 -8.72 11.77
CA ASN A 156 7.82 -8.44 10.53
C ASN A 156 8.93 -9.48 10.30
N GLU A 157 9.72 -9.78 11.32
CA GLU A 157 10.78 -10.79 11.23
C GLU A 157 10.22 -12.20 11.04
N TRP A 158 9.13 -12.54 11.74
CA TRP A 158 8.47 -13.83 11.58
C TRP A 158 7.93 -13.99 10.16
N LEU A 159 7.23 -12.98 9.63
CA LEU A 159 6.73 -12.97 8.24
C LEU A 159 7.89 -13.12 7.25
N LYS A 160 8.96 -12.33 7.43
CA LYS A 160 10.17 -12.40 6.61
C LYS A 160 10.78 -13.82 6.64
N THR A 161 10.98 -14.37 7.82
CA THR A 161 11.55 -15.71 8.01
C THR A 161 10.64 -16.77 7.41
N PHE A 162 9.33 -16.71 7.67
CA PHE A 162 8.34 -17.65 7.11
C PHE A 162 8.37 -17.64 5.58
N LEU A 163 8.31 -16.46 4.97
CA LEU A 163 8.27 -16.34 3.52
C LEU A 163 9.61 -16.66 2.86
N THR A 164 10.73 -16.34 3.53
CA THR A 164 12.06 -16.77 3.09
C THR A 164 12.23 -18.29 3.19
N SER A 165 11.63 -18.93 4.19
CA SER A 165 11.65 -20.41 4.30
C SER A 165 10.89 -21.12 3.19
N LEU A 166 9.91 -20.45 2.58
CA LEU A 166 9.19 -20.95 1.39
C LEU A 166 10.00 -20.73 0.08
N TYR A 167 11.08 -19.95 0.15
CA TYR A 167 11.99 -19.74 -0.96
C TYR A 167 12.75 -21.04 -1.25
N GLY A 168 12.83 -21.43 -2.49
CA GLY A 168 13.50 -22.65 -2.96
C GLY A 168 12.52 -23.80 -3.19
N SER A 169 12.26 -24.63 -2.21
CA SER A 169 11.43 -25.84 -2.37
C SER A 169 9.95 -25.60 -2.53
N ASN A 170 9.43 -24.46 -2.03
CA ASN A 170 8.00 -24.14 -1.97
C ASN A 170 7.63 -22.83 -2.67
N ALA A 171 8.46 -22.35 -3.61
CA ALA A 171 8.23 -21.10 -4.33
C ALA A 171 6.87 -21.04 -5.05
N ILE A 172 6.37 -22.18 -5.55
CA ILE A 172 5.05 -22.31 -6.17
C ILE A 172 3.95 -21.97 -5.17
N ILE A 173 4.02 -22.54 -3.95
CA ILE A 173 3.04 -22.31 -2.89
C ILE A 173 3.07 -20.85 -2.46
N LEU A 174 4.26 -20.29 -2.31
CA LEU A 174 4.40 -18.87 -1.98
C LEU A 174 3.83 -17.98 -3.07
N GLY A 175 4.09 -18.27 -4.35
CA GLY A 175 3.49 -17.57 -5.47
C GLY A 175 1.96 -17.65 -5.44
N LEU A 176 1.40 -18.84 -5.18
CA LEU A 176 -0.04 -19.04 -5.07
C LEU A 176 -0.64 -18.18 -3.94
N ILE A 177 -0.04 -18.20 -2.75
CA ILE A 177 -0.51 -17.42 -1.60
C ILE A 177 -0.39 -15.92 -1.86
N LEU A 178 0.76 -15.45 -2.32
CA LEU A 178 1.00 -14.04 -2.58
C LEU A 178 0.05 -13.49 -3.65
N GLY A 179 -0.09 -14.22 -4.76
CA GLY A 179 -1.00 -13.85 -5.82
C GLY A 179 -2.47 -13.89 -5.39
N ALA A 180 -2.88 -14.90 -4.62
CA ALA A 180 -4.24 -14.98 -4.07
C ALA A 180 -4.54 -13.80 -3.13
N MET A 181 -3.60 -13.39 -2.28
CA MET A 181 -3.75 -12.20 -1.43
C MET A 181 -3.90 -10.92 -2.27
N ILE A 182 -3.15 -10.79 -3.36
CA ILE A 182 -3.24 -9.64 -4.26
C ILE A 182 -4.60 -9.60 -4.96
N GLY A 183 -5.08 -10.75 -5.45
CA GLY A 183 -6.36 -10.86 -6.15
C GLY A 183 -7.60 -10.80 -5.25
N PHE A 184 -7.44 -10.88 -3.93
CA PHE A 184 -8.57 -10.98 -2.99
C PHE A 184 -9.42 -9.72 -2.91
N ASP A 185 -8.81 -8.55 -2.72
CA ASP A 185 -9.50 -7.29 -2.44
C ASP A 185 -9.07 -6.10 -3.31
N LEU A 186 -8.28 -6.35 -4.36
CA LEU A 186 -7.90 -5.43 -5.43
C LEU A 186 -7.53 -4.01 -4.95
N GLY A 187 -6.55 -3.91 -4.08
CA GLY A 187 -6.10 -2.65 -3.48
C GLY A 187 -6.59 -2.42 -2.05
N GLY A 188 -7.31 -3.38 -1.48
CA GLY A 188 -7.67 -3.40 -0.07
C GLY A 188 -6.52 -3.80 0.85
N PRO A 189 -6.81 -4.02 2.16
CA PRO A 189 -5.79 -4.33 3.14
C PRO A 189 -4.95 -5.57 2.83
N VAL A 190 -5.57 -6.64 2.33
CA VAL A 190 -4.88 -7.93 2.06
C VAL A 190 -3.94 -7.81 0.88
N ASN A 191 -4.39 -7.19 -0.21
CA ASN A 191 -3.58 -6.86 -1.37
C ASN A 191 -2.35 -6.03 -0.99
N LYS A 192 -2.55 -5.00 -0.15
CA LYS A 192 -1.47 -4.10 0.28
C LYS A 192 -0.45 -4.79 1.17
N VAL A 193 -0.89 -5.66 2.07
CA VAL A 193 0.04 -6.48 2.90
C VAL A 193 0.93 -7.35 1.99
N ALA A 194 0.35 -7.98 0.97
CA ALA A 194 1.12 -8.78 0.02
C ALA A 194 2.14 -7.94 -0.77
N GLY A 195 1.71 -6.77 -1.28
CA GLY A 195 2.58 -5.85 -2.02
C GLY A 195 3.71 -5.29 -1.15
N LEU A 196 3.39 -4.90 0.08
CA LEU A 196 4.38 -4.39 1.03
C LEU A 196 5.37 -5.45 1.47
N PHE A 197 4.89 -6.69 1.68
CA PHE A 197 5.79 -7.81 1.91
C PHE A 197 6.76 -7.97 0.74
N ALA A 198 6.26 -7.96 -0.49
CA ALA A 198 7.11 -8.07 -1.68
C ALA A 198 8.14 -6.94 -1.77
N LEU A 199 7.75 -5.71 -1.42
CA LEU A 199 8.65 -4.55 -1.36
C LEU A 199 9.68 -4.67 -0.23
N THR A 200 9.28 -5.15 0.95
CA THR A 200 10.21 -5.40 2.06
C THR A 200 11.27 -6.43 1.66
N MET A 201 10.86 -7.51 0.99
CA MET A 201 11.80 -8.54 0.49
C MET A 201 12.78 -7.98 -0.54
N LEU A 202 12.35 -7.01 -1.36
CA LEU A 202 13.25 -6.31 -2.28
C LEU A 202 14.35 -5.54 -1.53
N ASN A 203 14.00 -4.81 -0.46
CA ASN A 203 14.97 -4.09 0.38
C ASN A 203 15.99 -5.04 1.04
N GLU A 204 15.61 -6.31 1.23
CA GLU A 204 16.49 -7.37 1.72
C GLU A 204 17.28 -8.07 0.59
N GLY A 205 17.25 -7.54 -0.63
CA GLY A 205 17.94 -8.10 -1.80
C GLY A 205 17.21 -9.28 -2.47
N VAL A 206 15.98 -9.60 -2.06
CA VAL A 206 15.20 -10.71 -2.63
C VAL A 206 14.20 -10.13 -3.65
N ARG A 207 14.52 -10.20 -4.93
CA ARG A 207 13.81 -9.51 -6.02
C ARG A 207 12.54 -10.22 -6.55
N TRP A 208 12.49 -11.53 -6.52
CA TRP A 208 11.41 -12.30 -7.14
C TRP A 208 10.00 -12.05 -6.57
N PRO A 209 9.77 -11.77 -5.25
CA PRO A 209 8.42 -11.49 -4.74
C PRO A 209 7.82 -10.22 -5.33
N ILE A 210 8.62 -9.16 -5.52
CA ILE A 210 8.11 -7.91 -6.10
C ILE A 210 7.80 -8.09 -7.59
N THR A 211 8.59 -8.88 -8.33
CA THR A 211 8.31 -9.18 -9.74
C THR A 211 6.99 -9.92 -9.91
N MET A 212 6.71 -10.89 -9.04
CA MET A 212 5.42 -11.60 -9.03
C MET A 212 4.27 -10.68 -8.62
N ALA A 213 4.46 -9.88 -7.57
CA ALA A 213 3.44 -8.97 -7.09
C ALA A 213 3.05 -7.93 -8.15
N THR A 214 4.03 -7.33 -8.83
CA THR A 214 3.77 -6.35 -9.90
C THR A 214 2.99 -6.97 -11.06
N ALA A 215 3.33 -8.18 -11.47
CA ALA A 215 2.56 -8.90 -12.48
C ALA A 215 1.12 -9.19 -12.01
N ALA A 216 0.94 -9.61 -10.77
CA ALA A 216 -0.37 -9.89 -10.19
C ALA A 216 -1.26 -8.65 -10.06
N PHE A 217 -0.70 -7.47 -9.74
CA PHE A 217 -1.45 -6.20 -9.70
C PHE A 217 -2.07 -5.84 -11.07
N MET A 218 -1.42 -6.21 -12.16
CA MET A 218 -1.93 -5.92 -13.51
C MET A 218 -3.11 -6.79 -13.91
N VAL A 219 -3.14 -8.06 -13.46
CA VAL A 219 -4.05 -9.10 -13.98
C VAL A 219 -5.53 -8.73 -13.89
N PRO A 220 -6.10 -8.34 -12.73
CA PRO A 220 -7.53 -8.06 -12.64
C PRO A 220 -7.96 -6.92 -13.56
N SER A 221 -7.24 -5.80 -13.52
CA SER A 221 -7.55 -4.62 -14.33
C SER A 221 -7.35 -4.87 -15.83
N MET A 222 -6.32 -5.62 -16.20
CA MET A 222 -6.08 -6.00 -17.59
C MET A 222 -7.17 -6.97 -18.09
N ALA A 223 -7.56 -7.94 -17.28
CA ALA A 223 -8.55 -8.95 -17.66
C ALA A 223 -9.93 -8.33 -17.93
N VAL A 224 -10.44 -7.50 -17.00
CA VAL A 224 -11.72 -6.79 -17.22
C VAL A 224 -11.64 -5.83 -18.39
N GLY A 225 -10.54 -5.10 -18.53
CA GLY A 225 -10.34 -4.21 -19.66
C GLY A 225 -10.34 -4.95 -20.99
N LEU A 226 -9.65 -6.07 -21.10
CA LEU A 226 -9.68 -6.92 -22.29
C LEU A 226 -11.09 -7.49 -22.56
N ALA A 227 -11.79 -7.93 -21.52
CA ALA A 227 -13.16 -8.47 -21.67
C ALA A 227 -14.11 -7.42 -22.27
N THR A 228 -14.07 -6.17 -21.79
CA THR A 228 -14.90 -5.08 -22.33
C THR A 228 -14.51 -4.68 -23.76
N ILE A 229 -13.20 -4.70 -24.09
CA ILE A 229 -12.70 -4.41 -25.45
C ILE A 229 -13.12 -5.51 -26.44
N ILE A 230 -13.14 -6.78 -26.02
CA ILE A 230 -13.52 -7.91 -26.86
C ILE A 230 -15.03 -7.92 -27.13
N ASP A 231 -15.86 -7.46 -26.19
CA ASP A 231 -17.31 -7.34 -26.35
C ASP A 231 -17.71 -6.18 -27.27
N ARG A 232 -17.27 -6.22 -28.53
CA ARG A 232 -17.55 -5.18 -29.53
C ARG A 232 -19.05 -4.99 -29.79
N LYS A 233 -19.86 -6.03 -29.64
CA LYS A 233 -21.29 -6.01 -29.90
C LYS A 233 -22.14 -5.47 -28.75
N GLY A 234 -21.57 -5.28 -27.57
CA GLY A 234 -22.29 -4.82 -26.37
C GLY A 234 -23.29 -5.86 -25.86
N ASN A 235 -22.94 -7.14 -25.96
CA ASN A 235 -23.83 -8.21 -25.50
C ASN A 235 -23.77 -8.41 -23.97
N TYR A 236 -22.67 -8.03 -23.37
CA TYR A 236 -22.35 -8.31 -21.95
C TYR A 236 -22.09 -7.06 -21.13
N PHE A 237 -21.57 -6.00 -21.75
CA PHE A 237 -21.21 -4.75 -21.07
C PHE A 237 -21.93 -3.57 -21.70
N ASP A 238 -22.46 -2.68 -20.87
CA ASP A 238 -23.03 -1.42 -21.33
C ASP A 238 -21.94 -0.39 -21.72
N GLU A 239 -22.32 0.78 -22.21
CA GLU A 239 -21.36 1.79 -22.68
C GLU A 239 -20.54 2.38 -21.53
N ASP A 240 -21.11 2.54 -20.34
CA ASP A 240 -20.39 3.04 -19.17
C ASP A 240 -19.39 2.02 -18.65
N GLU A 241 -19.75 0.74 -18.65
CA GLU A 241 -18.88 -0.38 -18.32
C GLU A 241 -17.71 -0.52 -19.32
N LYS A 242 -17.94 -0.30 -20.61
CA LYS A 242 -16.87 -0.30 -21.61
C LYS A 242 -15.88 0.83 -21.43
N VAL A 243 -16.36 2.04 -21.09
CA VAL A 243 -15.48 3.17 -20.74
C VAL A 243 -14.66 2.86 -19.48
N ALA A 244 -15.29 2.34 -18.45
CA ALA A 244 -14.62 1.90 -17.23
C ALA A 244 -13.60 0.80 -17.50
N GLY A 245 -13.95 -0.19 -18.36
CA GLY A 245 -13.06 -1.27 -18.76
C GLY A 245 -11.84 -0.79 -19.55
N THR A 246 -12.03 0.13 -20.48
CA THR A 246 -10.90 0.73 -21.22
C THR A 246 -9.97 1.48 -20.28
N THR A 247 -10.51 2.23 -19.34
CA THR A 247 -9.73 2.90 -18.27
C THR A 247 -8.98 1.86 -17.44
N SER A 248 -9.63 0.79 -17.03
CA SER A 248 -9.05 -0.32 -16.27
C SER A 248 -7.87 -0.96 -17.03
N PHE A 249 -8.01 -1.19 -18.34
CA PHE A 249 -6.93 -1.70 -19.18
C PHE A 249 -5.72 -0.78 -19.19
N LEU A 250 -5.91 0.52 -19.39
CA LEU A 250 -4.81 1.49 -19.37
C LEU A 250 -4.14 1.59 -18.00
N MET A 251 -4.93 1.60 -16.93
CA MET A 251 -4.41 1.66 -15.57
C MET A 251 -3.69 0.39 -15.12
N SER A 252 -3.95 -0.76 -15.75
CA SER A 252 -3.21 -1.99 -15.48
C SER A 252 -1.71 -1.83 -15.73
N PHE A 253 -1.31 -1.06 -16.75
CA PHE A 253 0.10 -0.77 -17.04
C PHE A 253 0.77 0.13 -15.98
N LEU A 254 -0.01 0.80 -15.15
CA LEU A 254 0.46 1.54 -13.97
C LEU A 254 0.42 0.67 -12.70
N LEU A 255 0.30 -0.66 -12.84
CA LEU A 255 0.25 -1.63 -11.73
C LEU A 255 -0.92 -1.39 -10.76
N MET A 256 -2.05 -0.90 -11.28
CA MET A 256 -3.24 -0.63 -10.49
C MET A 256 -4.30 -1.72 -10.71
N SER A 257 -4.69 -2.38 -9.63
CA SER A 257 -5.77 -3.37 -9.62
C SER A 257 -7.14 -2.76 -9.27
N GLU A 258 -7.15 -1.58 -8.66
CA GLU A 258 -8.33 -0.89 -8.16
C GLU A 258 -9.39 -0.59 -9.23
N PRO A 259 -9.04 -0.24 -10.49
CA PRO A 259 -10.03 -0.01 -11.54
C PRO A 259 -10.92 -1.22 -11.86
N ALA A 260 -10.51 -2.44 -11.45
CA ALA A 260 -11.34 -3.64 -11.58
C ALA A 260 -12.39 -3.80 -10.44
N ILE A 261 -12.33 -2.98 -9.40
CA ILE A 261 -13.25 -3.08 -8.23
C ILE A 261 -14.73 -2.96 -8.64
N PRO A 262 -15.16 -2.02 -9.51
CA PRO A 262 -16.56 -1.96 -9.92
C PRO A 262 -17.08 -3.28 -10.50
N PHE A 263 -16.28 -3.92 -11.35
CA PHE A 263 -16.63 -5.21 -11.95
C PHE A 263 -16.65 -6.35 -10.92
N MET A 264 -15.73 -6.33 -9.96
CA MET A 264 -15.71 -7.30 -8.86
C MET A 264 -16.96 -7.18 -7.99
N LEU A 265 -17.49 -5.97 -7.78
CA LEU A 265 -18.66 -5.73 -6.95
C LEU A 265 -19.98 -6.13 -7.62
N VAL A 266 -20.03 -6.33 -8.93
CA VAL A 266 -21.21 -6.86 -9.63
C VAL A 266 -21.49 -8.30 -9.20
N ASP A 267 -20.48 -9.16 -9.15
CA ASP A 267 -20.58 -10.54 -8.65
C ASP A 267 -19.36 -10.92 -7.80
N PRO A 268 -19.33 -10.49 -6.53
CA PRO A 268 -18.17 -10.74 -5.67
C PRO A 268 -17.90 -12.23 -5.41
N LYS A 269 -18.96 -13.05 -5.38
CA LYS A 269 -18.82 -14.48 -5.10
C LYS A 269 -18.08 -15.23 -6.19
N PHE A 270 -18.19 -14.77 -7.42
CA PHE A 270 -17.49 -15.33 -8.57
C PHE A 270 -16.16 -14.64 -8.82
N MET A 271 -16.16 -13.28 -8.82
CA MET A 271 -15.00 -12.49 -9.22
C MET A 271 -13.85 -12.55 -8.21
N ILE A 272 -14.13 -12.59 -6.90
CA ILE A 272 -13.06 -12.69 -5.88
C ILE A 272 -12.27 -14.00 -6.03
N PRO A 273 -12.89 -15.20 -6.02
CA PRO A 273 -12.16 -16.44 -6.24
C PRO A 273 -11.43 -16.50 -7.59
N LEU A 274 -12.03 -15.94 -8.64
CA LEU A 274 -11.42 -15.90 -9.97
C LEU A 274 -10.14 -15.03 -9.96
N ASN A 275 -10.20 -13.85 -9.37
CA ASN A 275 -9.04 -12.97 -9.23
C ASN A 275 -7.94 -13.62 -8.37
N MET A 276 -8.31 -14.23 -7.23
CA MET A 276 -7.37 -14.96 -6.38
C MET A 276 -6.67 -16.09 -7.13
N LEU A 277 -7.45 -16.88 -7.89
CA LEU A 277 -6.90 -18.01 -8.64
C LEU A 277 -6.00 -17.53 -9.78
N SER A 278 -6.43 -16.56 -10.57
CA SER A 278 -5.66 -16.05 -11.71
C SER A 278 -4.35 -15.39 -11.27
N CYS A 279 -4.39 -14.53 -10.26
CA CYS A 279 -3.19 -13.94 -9.68
C CYS A 279 -2.28 -15.00 -9.02
N GLY A 280 -2.86 -15.95 -8.29
CA GLY A 280 -2.12 -17.05 -7.66
C GLY A 280 -1.41 -17.95 -8.66
N VAL A 281 -2.12 -18.37 -9.71
CA VAL A 281 -1.54 -19.19 -10.79
C VAL A 281 -0.42 -18.42 -11.52
N LEU A 282 -0.65 -17.14 -11.84
CA LEU A 282 0.37 -16.30 -12.48
C LEU A 282 1.63 -16.22 -11.62
N CYS A 283 1.51 -15.89 -10.34
CA CYS A 283 2.64 -15.81 -9.43
C CYS A 283 3.36 -17.17 -9.27
N SER A 284 2.60 -18.29 -9.26
CA SER A 284 3.18 -19.64 -9.22
C SER A 284 3.98 -19.95 -10.48
N ILE A 285 3.47 -19.58 -11.66
CA ILE A 285 4.19 -19.72 -12.94
C ILE A 285 5.47 -18.88 -12.92
N TYR A 286 5.39 -17.62 -12.48
CA TYR A 286 6.55 -16.75 -12.36
C TYR A 286 7.60 -17.32 -11.40
N SER A 287 7.19 -17.93 -10.29
CA SER A 287 8.10 -18.54 -9.33
C SER A 287 8.89 -19.71 -9.95
N VAL A 288 8.26 -20.48 -10.83
CA VAL A 288 8.90 -21.60 -11.54
C VAL A 288 9.81 -21.09 -12.65
N LEU A 289 9.33 -20.15 -13.45
CA LEU A 289 10.10 -19.59 -14.57
C LEU A 289 11.27 -18.74 -14.07
N GLY A 290 11.12 -17.97 -13.01
CA GLY A 290 12.17 -17.21 -12.37
C GLY A 290 13.27 -18.10 -11.78
N PHE A 291 12.95 -19.32 -11.39
CA PHE A 291 13.91 -20.33 -10.96
C PHE A 291 14.72 -20.92 -12.12
N LEU A 292 14.13 -20.98 -13.33
CA LEU A 292 14.75 -21.56 -14.51
C LEU A 292 15.66 -20.60 -15.27
N GLN A 293 15.69 -19.31 -14.88
CA GLN A 293 16.47 -18.33 -15.64
C GLN A 293 17.36 -17.45 -14.76
N PRO A 294 18.66 -17.65 -14.83
CA PRO A 294 19.60 -16.60 -14.46
C PRO A 294 19.55 -15.50 -15.52
N TRP A 295 19.09 -14.28 -15.13
CA TRP A 295 19.39 -12.97 -15.73
C TRP A 295 18.76 -12.55 -17.08
N HIS A 296 18.29 -13.42 -17.96
CA HIS A 296 18.01 -13.04 -19.36
C HIS A 296 16.56 -12.80 -19.76
N LEU A 297 15.54 -13.28 -19.06
CA LEU A 297 14.13 -12.97 -19.38
C LEU A 297 13.52 -11.83 -18.56
N GLY A 298 14.14 -11.43 -17.47
CA GLY A 298 13.70 -10.24 -16.71
C GLY A 298 13.89 -8.91 -17.45
N GLN A 299 14.70 -8.90 -18.52
CA GLN A 299 14.94 -7.71 -19.33
C GLN A 299 13.84 -7.44 -20.39
N SER A 300 12.97 -8.39 -20.67
CA SER A 300 11.95 -8.23 -21.71
C SER A 300 10.59 -7.74 -21.20
N SER A 301 10.33 -7.75 -19.91
CA SER A 301 9.16 -7.08 -19.29
C SER A 301 9.55 -5.67 -18.85
N VAL A 302 9.44 -4.74 -19.75
CA VAL A 302 10.00 -3.37 -19.66
C VAL A 302 9.56 -2.59 -18.40
N LEU A 303 8.36 -2.80 -17.87
CA LEU A 303 7.87 -2.05 -16.72
C LEU A 303 8.31 -2.59 -15.34
N PRO A 304 8.24 -3.88 -15.04
CA PRO A 304 8.72 -4.39 -13.76
C PRO A 304 10.24 -4.25 -13.58
N THR A 305 11.00 -4.41 -14.68
CA THR A 305 12.46 -4.32 -14.65
C THR A 305 12.94 -2.88 -14.44
N LEU A 306 12.24 -1.89 -14.98
CA LEU A 306 12.56 -0.47 -14.78
C LEU A 306 12.42 -0.03 -13.33
N ILE A 307 11.42 -0.56 -12.62
CA ILE A 307 11.24 -0.26 -11.18
C ILE A 307 12.33 -0.95 -10.34
N ILE A 308 12.78 -2.14 -10.75
CA ILE A 308 13.73 -2.96 -9.98
C ILE A 308 15.18 -2.53 -10.18
N GLN A 309 15.61 -2.18 -11.40
CA GLN A 309 16.98 -1.76 -11.69
C GLN A 309 17.40 -0.41 -11.07
N SER A 310 16.43 0.39 -10.66
CA SER A 310 16.69 1.70 -10.06
C SER A 310 16.94 1.68 -8.55
N LEU A 311 16.89 0.50 -7.94
CA LEU A 311 17.09 0.31 -6.49
C LEU A 311 18.47 -0.30 -6.16
N ASP A 312 19.30 -0.56 -7.16
CA ASP A 312 20.73 -0.84 -7.03
C ASP A 312 21.54 0.46 -7.06
#